data_ea26db0b6a92030c059041d479f45266
#
_entry.id   ea26db0b6a92030c059041d479f45266
#
_cell.length_a   1.000
_cell.length_b   1.000
_cell.length_c   1.000
_cell.angle_alpha   90.00
_cell.angle_beta   90.00
_cell.angle_gamma   90.00
#
_symmetry.space_group_name_H-M   'P 1'
#
loop_
_entity.id
_entity.type
_entity.pdbx_description
1 polymer ?
#
loop_
_entity_poly.entity_id
_entity_poly.type
_entity_poly.pdbx_seq_one_letter_code
_entity_poly.pdbx_strand_id
1 'polypeptide(L)'
;MCSSVIRLSNILNVKENTMEVQTKELIGNLQTELGIWFQRTHQNTAVKGHLKQLYLTCIIEEFNELVQEKCGTPNDMKELCDLIWVCVQYANACGYDLEAGMNELLKEYSSKFYDAHGNYNPTFRSDGKLLKGAGFKKADFNKFFEDKHEDQ
;
A
#
# COMPACT_ATOMS: atom_id res chain seq x y z
N MET A 1 -12.20 -37.85 -9.10
CA MET A 1 -11.84 -36.90 -8.03
C MET A 1 -11.00 -35.70 -8.49
N CYS A 2 -10.97 -35.35 -9.79
CA CYS A 2 -10.11 -34.29 -10.32
C CYS A 2 -10.84 -32.96 -10.65
N SER A 3 -12.18 -32.94 -10.61
CA SER A 3 -12.94 -31.76 -11.07
C SER A 3 -13.11 -30.64 -10.00
N SER A 4 -12.95 -30.96 -8.72
CA SER A 4 -13.13 -29.97 -7.64
C SER A 4 -11.91 -29.09 -7.39
N VAL A 5 -10.71 -29.63 -7.61
CA VAL A 5 -9.46 -28.88 -7.41
C VAL A 5 -9.27 -27.81 -8.52
N ILE A 6 -9.61 -28.16 -9.76
CA ILE A 6 -9.51 -27.21 -10.90
C ILE A 6 -10.51 -26.07 -10.75
N ARG A 7 -11.71 -26.31 -10.21
CA ARG A 7 -12.69 -25.23 -9.96
C ARG A 7 -12.24 -24.28 -8.86
N LEU A 8 -11.62 -24.77 -7.80
CA LEU A 8 -11.14 -23.92 -6.72
C LEU A 8 -9.95 -23.05 -7.16
N SER A 9 -9.02 -23.57 -7.94
CA SER A 9 -7.90 -22.80 -8.49
C SER A 9 -8.38 -21.69 -9.43
N ASN A 10 -9.35 -21.96 -10.29
CA ASN A 10 -9.92 -20.96 -11.18
C ASN A 10 -10.71 -19.86 -10.42
N ILE A 11 -11.43 -20.22 -9.36
CA ILE A 11 -12.15 -19.26 -8.52
C ILE A 11 -11.16 -18.38 -7.74
N LEU A 12 -10.07 -18.93 -7.24
CA LEU A 12 -9.01 -18.17 -6.55
C LEU A 12 -8.32 -17.20 -7.51
N ASN A 13 -7.92 -17.65 -8.69
CA ASN A 13 -7.28 -16.80 -9.70
C ASN A 13 -8.18 -15.66 -10.18
N VAL A 14 -9.49 -15.92 -10.37
CA VAL A 14 -10.45 -14.86 -10.74
C VAL A 14 -10.63 -13.85 -9.60
N LYS A 15 -10.69 -14.31 -8.33
CA LYS A 15 -10.78 -13.41 -7.17
C LYS A 15 -9.51 -12.60 -6.96
N GLU A 16 -8.34 -13.21 -7.14
CA GLU A 16 -7.05 -12.51 -7.04
C GLU A 16 -6.94 -11.42 -8.12
N ASN A 17 -7.23 -11.71 -9.39
CA ASN A 17 -7.25 -10.72 -10.45
C ASN A 17 -8.27 -9.60 -10.19
N THR A 18 -9.45 -9.92 -9.68
CA THR A 18 -10.49 -8.93 -9.39
C THR A 18 -10.08 -8.02 -8.21
N MET A 19 -9.48 -8.59 -7.16
CA MET A 19 -8.97 -7.82 -6.02
C MET A 19 -7.78 -6.94 -6.42
N GLU A 20 -6.87 -7.44 -7.25
CA GLU A 20 -5.72 -6.66 -7.74
C GLU A 20 -6.18 -5.44 -8.55
N VAL A 21 -7.13 -5.61 -9.47
CA VAL A 21 -7.72 -4.52 -10.26
C VAL A 21 -8.44 -3.51 -9.36
N GLN A 22 -9.26 -3.97 -8.42
CA GLN A 22 -10.02 -3.09 -7.51
C GLN A 22 -9.10 -2.30 -6.57
N THR A 23 -8.04 -2.93 -6.04
CA THR A 23 -7.08 -2.23 -5.16
C THR A 23 -6.30 -1.17 -5.95
N LYS A 24 -5.95 -1.47 -7.18
CA LYS A 24 -5.25 -0.56 -8.10
C LYS A 24 -6.07 0.68 -8.39
N GLU A 25 -7.35 0.52 -8.76
CA GLU A 25 -8.25 1.65 -9.00
C GLU A 25 -8.50 2.46 -7.73
N LEU A 26 -8.67 1.80 -6.58
CA LEU A 26 -8.95 2.48 -5.32
C LEU A 26 -7.81 3.40 -4.89
N ILE A 27 -6.56 2.91 -4.92
CA ILE A 27 -5.40 3.69 -4.48
C ILE A 27 -5.10 4.82 -5.47
N GLY A 28 -5.17 4.56 -6.78
CA GLY A 28 -4.96 5.57 -7.81
C GLY A 28 -6.00 6.68 -7.74
N ASN A 29 -7.27 6.35 -7.58
CA ASN A 29 -8.34 7.32 -7.42
C ASN A 29 -8.19 8.11 -6.11
N LEU A 30 -7.89 7.44 -5.00
CA LEU A 30 -7.67 8.09 -3.72
C LEU A 30 -6.51 9.09 -3.79
N GLN A 31 -5.36 8.69 -4.34
CA GLN A 31 -4.22 9.58 -4.48
C GLN A 31 -4.54 10.77 -5.40
N THR A 32 -5.29 10.57 -6.48
CA THR A 32 -5.68 11.64 -7.40
C THR A 32 -6.58 12.66 -6.71
N GLU A 33 -7.65 12.23 -6.04
CA GLU A 33 -8.57 13.13 -5.33
C GLU A 33 -7.89 13.88 -4.19
N LEU A 34 -7.09 13.19 -3.39
CA LEU A 34 -6.32 13.82 -2.32
C LEU A 34 -5.19 14.71 -2.87
N GLY A 35 -4.66 14.42 -4.05
CA GLY A 35 -3.70 15.28 -4.74
C GLY A 35 -4.30 16.62 -5.17
N ILE A 36 -5.56 16.63 -5.65
CA ILE A 36 -6.28 17.86 -5.95
C ILE A 36 -6.47 18.68 -4.67
N TRP A 37 -6.89 18.07 -3.57
CA TRP A 37 -7.01 18.72 -2.28
C TRP A 37 -5.67 19.28 -1.79
N PHE A 38 -4.60 18.50 -1.89
CA PHE A 38 -3.23 18.91 -1.54
C PHE A 38 -2.79 20.17 -2.30
N GLN A 39 -2.96 20.18 -3.62
CA GLN A 39 -2.61 21.31 -4.45
C GLN A 39 -3.39 22.57 -4.07
N ARG A 40 -4.71 22.46 -3.85
CA ARG A 40 -5.56 23.58 -3.43
C ARG A 40 -5.14 24.15 -2.08
N THR A 41 -4.80 23.29 -1.13
CA THR A 41 -4.40 23.68 0.22
C THR A 41 -3.02 24.34 0.24
N HIS A 42 -2.10 23.86 -0.61
CA HIS A 42 -0.70 24.29 -0.57
C HIS A 42 -0.25 25.12 -1.78
N GLN A 43 -1.19 25.60 -2.62
CA GLN A 43 -0.85 26.42 -3.80
C GLN A 43 -0.04 27.67 -3.47
N ASN A 44 -0.19 28.23 -2.27
CA ASN A 44 0.52 29.42 -1.79
C ASN A 44 1.69 29.11 -0.83
N THR A 45 2.02 27.83 -0.62
CA THR A 45 3.07 27.46 0.33
C THR A 45 4.42 27.52 -0.37
N ALA A 46 5.23 28.53 -0.03
CA ALA A 46 6.50 28.82 -0.71
C ALA A 46 7.61 27.76 -0.50
N VAL A 47 7.44 26.79 0.39
CA VAL A 47 8.53 25.88 0.81
C VAL A 47 8.08 24.43 0.80
N LYS A 48 8.28 23.74 -0.32
CA LYS A 48 7.97 22.30 -0.47
C LYS A 48 8.66 21.41 0.59
N GLY A 49 9.82 21.79 1.11
CA GLY A 49 10.53 21.04 2.14
C GLY A 49 9.81 20.98 3.49
N HIS A 50 9.02 21.98 3.83
CA HIS A 50 8.21 21.98 5.06
C HIS A 50 7.03 21.02 5.00
N LEU A 51 6.44 20.78 3.83
CA LEU A 51 5.28 19.90 3.68
C LEU A 51 5.61 18.44 3.99
N LYS A 52 6.78 17.97 3.59
CA LYS A 52 7.25 16.63 3.94
C LYS A 52 7.32 16.45 5.46
N GLN A 53 7.95 17.41 6.16
CA GLN A 53 8.07 17.34 7.62
C GLN A 53 6.72 17.51 8.31
N LEU A 54 5.86 18.38 7.81
CA LEU A 54 4.49 18.56 8.32
C LEU A 54 3.74 17.22 8.30
N TYR A 55 3.65 16.57 7.13
CA TYR A 55 2.89 15.32 7.03
C TYR A 55 3.53 14.15 7.75
N LEU A 56 4.85 14.15 7.92
CA LEU A 56 5.50 13.16 8.78
C LEU A 56 5.08 13.34 10.25
N THR A 57 4.94 14.58 10.71
CA THR A 57 4.43 14.89 12.06
C THR A 57 2.96 14.45 12.18
N CYS A 58 2.12 14.79 11.21
CA CYS A 58 0.71 14.36 11.20
C CYS A 58 0.56 12.83 11.23
N ILE A 59 1.40 12.07 10.49
CA ILE A 59 1.38 10.59 10.55
C ILE A 59 1.61 10.10 11.98
N ILE A 60 2.53 10.72 12.73
CA ILE A 60 2.80 10.36 14.13
C ILE A 60 1.60 10.72 15.02
N GLU A 61 0.96 11.86 14.81
CA GLU A 61 -0.22 12.31 15.54
C GLU A 61 -1.38 11.35 15.33
N GLU A 62 -1.79 11.09 14.07
CA GLU A 62 -2.90 10.19 13.74
C GLU A 62 -2.63 8.74 14.18
N PHE A 63 -1.38 8.27 14.09
CA PHE A 63 -1.02 6.96 14.62
C PHE A 63 -1.21 6.89 16.14
N ASN A 64 -0.83 7.93 16.88
CA ASN A 64 -1.01 7.97 18.33
C ASN A 64 -2.50 8.05 18.72
N GLU A 65 -3.33 8.76 17.95
CA GLU A 65 -4.77 8.80 18.14
C GLU A 65 -5.40 7.44 17.91
N LEU A 66 -5.06 6.78 16.78
CA LEU A 66 -5.55 5.45 16.46
C LEU A 66 -5.23 4.40 17.55
N VAL A 67 -4.01 4.40 18.12
CA VAL A 67 -3.64 3.40 19.13
C VAL A 67 -4.31 3.64 20.49
N GLN A 68 -4.91 4.81 20.71
CA GLN A 68 -5.67 5.11 21.92
C GLN A 68 -7.14 4.70 21.81
N GLU A 69 -7.63 4.50 20.60
CA GLU A 69 -9.01 4.15 20.37
C GLU A 69 -9.32 2.67 20.66
N LYS A 70 -10.55 2.43 21.06
CA LYS A 70 -11.03 1.06 21.23
C LYS A 70 -11.40 0.45 19.89
N CYS A 71 -10.76 -0.66 19.56
CA CYS A 71 -10.99 -1.40 18.31
C CYS A 71 -12.47 -1.69 18.08
N GLY A 72 -12.93 -1.47 16.83
CA GLY A 72 -14.29 -1.72 16.39
C GLY A 72 -15.30 -0.62 16.75
N THR A 73 -14.83 0.58 17.06
CA THR A 73 -15.68 1.76 17.29
C THR A 73 -15.69 2.68 16.08
N PRO A 74 -16.67 3.60 15.96
CA PRO A 74 -16.65 4.63 14.92
C PRO A 74 -15.40 5.53 14.96
N ASN A 75 -14.87 5.82 16.15
CA ASN A 75 -13.64 6.60 16.31
C ASN A 75 -12.41 5.82 15.81
N ASP A 76 -12.27 4.55 16.17
CA ASP A 76 -11.21 3.67 15.65
C ASP A 76 -11.15 3.70 14.10
N MET A 77 -12.32 3.59 13.44
CA MET A 77 -12.41 3.70 12.00
C MET A 77 -12.04 5.11 11.49
N LYS A 78 -12.46 6.17 12.20
CA LYS A 78 -12.12 7.55 11.83
C LYS A 78 -10.61 7.76 11.86
N GLU A 79 -9.96 7.41 12.98
CA GLU A 79 -8.50 7.62 13.14
C GLU A 79 -7.69 6.76 12.15
N LEU A 80 -8.18 5.56 11.80
CA LEU A 80 -7.56 4.78 10.72
C LEU A 80 -7.67 5.50 9.36
N CYS A 81 -8.82 6.12 9.07
CA CYS A 81 -8.99 6.88 7.84
C CYS A 81 -8.11 8.13 7.82
N ASP A 82 -7.97 8.84 8.93
CA ASP A 82 -7.12 10.02 9.03
C ASP A 82 -5.64 9.65 8.87
N LEU A 83 -5.19 8.55 9.45
CA LEU A 83 -3.85 8.02 9.25
C LEU A 83 -3.58 7.69 7.76
N ILE A 84 -4.52 7.05 7.06
CA ILE A 84 -4.39 6.77 5.62
C ILE A 84 -4.34 8.09 4.84
N TRP A 85 -5.18 9.07 5.19
CA TRP A 85 -5.22 10.38 4.57
C TRP A 85 -3.85 11.07 4.63
N VAL A 86 -3.26 11.20 5.82
CA VAL A 86 -1.97 11.88 5.99
C VAL A 86 -0.81 11.11 5.35
N CYS A 87 -0.87 9.76 5.28
CA CYS A 87 0.10 8.96 4.52
C CYS A 87 0.06 9.29 3.02
N VAL A 88 -1.14 9.45 2.43
CA VAL A 88 -1.26 9.83 1.01
C VAL A 88 -0.76 11.27 0.80
N GLN A 89 -1.03 12.20 1.72
CA GLN A 89 -0.52 13.56 1.65
C GLN A 89 1.02 13.62 1.76
N TYR A 90 1.61 12.76 2.59
CA TYR A 90 3.07 12.59 2.63
C TYR A 90 3.63 12.13 1.29
N ALA A 91 2.99 11.14 0.64
CA ALA A 91 3.39 10.71 -0.69
C ALA A 91 3.29 11.85 -1.73
N ASN A 92 2.22 12.64 -1.70
CA ASN A 92 2.05 13.82 -2.55
C ASN A 92 3.14 14.87 -2.28
N ALA A 93 3.48 15.13 -1.02
CA ALA A 93 4.54 16.06 -0.63
C ALA A 93 5.93 15.62 -1.10
N CYS A 94 6.15 14.29 -1.20
CA CYS A 94 7.40 13.70 -1.68
C CYS A 94 7.42 13.51 -3.20
N GLY A 95 6.29 13.65 -3.89
CA GLY A 95 6.15 13.34 -5.32
C GLY A 95 6.26 11.86 -5.64
N TYR A 96 5.80 10.98 -4.73
CA TYR A 96 5.81 9.55 -4.94
C TYR A 96 4.59 9.09 -5.73
N ASP A 97 4.79 8.16 -6.67
CA ASP A 97 3.72 7.38 -7.28
C ASP A 97 3.34 6.25 -6.32
N LEU A 98 2.34 6.53 -5.47
CA LEU A 98 1.91 5.58 -4.43
C LEU A 98 1.22 4.36 -5.03
N GLU A 99 0.50 4.53 -6.15
CA GLU A 99 -0.13 3.41 -6.86
C GLU A 99 0.92 2.43 -7.37
N ALA A 100 1.94 2.92 -8.08
CA ALA A 100 3.02 2.08 -8.58
C ALA A 100 3.80 1.41 -7.43
N GLY A 101 4.07 2.13 -6.34
CA GLY A 101 4.73 1.60 -5.15
C GLY A 101 3.91 0.49 -4.47
N MET A 102 2.61 0.68 -4.30
CA MET A 102 1.72 -0.32 -3.71
C MET A 102 1.56 -1.55 -4.59
N ASN A 103 1.52 -1.40 -5.92
CA ASN A 103 1.51 -2.52 -6.84
C ASN A 103 2.79 -3.36 -6.75
N GLU A 104 3.94 -2.72 -6.57
CA GLU A 104 5.21 -3.43 -6.37
C GLU A 104 5.25 -4.17 -5.02
N LEU A 105 4.76 -3.53 -3.97
CA LEU A 105 4.64 -4.15 -2.66
C LEU A 105 3.66 -5.34 -2.67
N LEU A 106 2.55 -5.25 -3.40
CA LEU A 106 1.59 -6.33 -3.57
C LEU A 106 2.23 -7.57 -4.22
N LYS A 107 3.11 -7.39 -5.22
CA LYS A 107 3.87 -8.49 -5.83
C LYS A 107 4.79 -9.16 -4.81
N GLU A 108 5.49 -8.37 -3.96
CA GLU A 108 6.29 -8.91 -2.86
C GLU A 108 5.45 -9.75 -1.91
N TYR A 109 4.32 -9.20 -1.43
CA TYR A 109 3.46 -9.92 -0.50
C TYR A 109 2.83 -11.16 -1.12
N SER A 110 2.38 -11.09 -2.37
CA SER A 110 1.82 -12.24 -3.11
C SER A 110 2.86 -13.34 -3.29
N SER A 111 4.14 -13.01 -3.49
CA SER A 111 5.20 -14.00 -3.66
C SER A 111 5.43 -14.87 -2.41
N LYS A 112 4.99 -14.42 -1.22
CA LYS A 112 5.10 -15.21 0.02
C LYS A 112 4.21 -16.45 0.04
N PHE A 113 3.20 -16.51 -0.82
CA PHE A 113 2.28 -17.64 -0.91
C PHE A 113 2.84 -18.82 -1.71
N TYR A 114 4.00 -18.66 -2.37
CA TYR A 114 4.50 -19.63 -3.33
C TYR A 114 5.88 -20.19 -2.92
N ASP A 115 6.13 -21.45 -3.31
CA ASP A 115 7.45 -22.07 -3.21
C ASP A 115 8.36 -21.68 -4.40
N ALA A 116 9.59 -22.21 -4.42
CA ALA A 116 10.56 -21.95 -5.49
C ALA A 116 10.11 -22.46 -6.88
N HIS A 117 9.13 -23.35 -6.93
CA HIS A 117 8.57 -23.94 -8.15
C HIS A 117 7.28 -23.25 -8.60
N GLY A 118 6.82 -22.22 -7.86
CA GLY A 118 5.58 -21.50 -8.13
C GLY A 118 4.31 -22.22 -7.67
N ASN A 119 4.43 -23.25 -6.82
CA ASN A 119 3.26 -23.89 -6.24
C ASN A 119 2.80 -23.12 -5.00
N TYR A 120 1.50 -23.05 -4.79
CA TYR A 120 0.91 -22.46 -3.59
C TYR A 120 1.29 -23.27 -2.34
N ASN A 121 2.14 -22.69 -1.49
CA ASN A 121 2.67 -23.33 -0.30
C ASN A 121 3.01 -22.31 0.80
N PRO A 122 1.99 -21.61 1.36
CA PRO A 122 2.21 -20.58 2.37
C PRO A 122 2.64 -21.20 3.70
N THR A 123 3.57 -20.50 4.36
CA THR A 123 4.02 -20.84 5.71
C THR A 123 3.67 -19.72 6.67
N PHE A 124 3.08 -20.08 7.81
CA PHE A 124 2.65 -19.12 8.81
C PHE A 124 3.41 -19.31 10.14
N ARG A 125 3.67 -18.20 10.81
CA ARG A 125 4.11 -18.19 12.21
C ARG A 125 2.92 -18.53 13.12
N SER A 126 3.17 -18.95 14.36
CA SER A 126 2.13 -19.37 15.32
C SER A 126 1.09 -18.29 15.63
N ASP A 127 1.44 -17.01 15.44
CA ASP A 127 0.53 -15.86 15.61
C ASP A 127 -0.25 -15.50 14.34
N GLY A 128 -0.16 -16.32 13.27
CA GLY A 128 -0.84 -16.12 12.00
C GLY A 128 -0.07 -15.25 10.99
N LYS A 129 1.13 -14.77 11.31
CA LYS A 129 1.93 -13.99 10.37
C LYS A 129 2.45 -14.85 9.22
N LEU A 130 2.12 -14.45 7.97
CA LEU A 130 2.66 -15.08 6.77
C LEU A 130 4.18 -14.84 6.68
N LEU A 131 4.93 -15.93 6.54
CA LEU A 131 6.39 -15.92 6.45
C LEU A 131 6.85 -15.89 4.98
N LYS A 132 8.14 -15.54 4.78
CA LYS A 132 8.78 -15.61 3.48
C LYS A 132 9.06 -17.06 3.14
N GLY A 133 8.44 -17.59 2.09
CA GLY A 133 8.71 -18.91 1.54
C GLY A 133 9.91 -18.90 0.58
N ALA A 134 10.23 -20.07 0.01
CA ALA A 134 11.33 -20.23 -0.95
C ALA A 134 11.10 -19.49 -2.27
N GLY A 135 9.84 -19.18 -2.62
CA GLY A 135 9.45 -18.37 -3.78
C GLY A 135 9.44 -16.86 -3.53
N PHE A 136 9.82 -16.39 -2.34
CA PHE A 136 9.78 -14.98 -1.97
C PHE A 136 10.62 -14.11 -2.91
N LYS A 137 9.98 -13.05 -3.42
CA LYS A 137 10.62 -12.03 -4.26
C LYS A 137 10.46 -10.67 -3.58
N LYS A 138 11.58 -10.04 -3.26
CA LYS A 138 11.58 -8.71 -2.65
C LYS A 138 11.15 -7.66 -3.69
N ALA A 139 10.35 -6.68 -3.25
CA ALA A 139 10.03 -5.51 -4.04
C ALA A 139 11.28 -4.70 -4.40
N ASP A 140 11.34 -4.21 -5.63
CA ASP A 140 12.39 -3.31 -6.08
C ASP A 140 11.82 -1.89 -6.25
N PHE A 141 12.10 -1.05 -5.28
CA PHE A 141 11.72 0.35 -5.30
C PHE A 141 12.73 1.25 -6.00
N ASN A 142 13.97 0.80 -6.30
CA ASN A 142 15.00 1.62 -6.94
C ASN A 142 14.54 2.10 -8.32
N LYS A 143 13.85 1.26 -9.07
CA LYS A 143 13.31 1.57 -10.41
C LYS A 143 12.41 2.82 -10.46
N PHE A 144 11.88 3.28 -9.33
CA PHE A 144 11.07 4.52 -9.26
C PHE A 144 11.92 5.78 -9.07
N PHE A 145 13.25 5.64 -8.94
CA PHE A 145 14.16 6.74 -8.64
C PHE A 145 15.34 6.85 -9.63
N GLU A 146 15.49 5.90 -10.55
CA GLU A 146 16.64 5.83 -11.48
C GLU A 146 16.67 7.00 -12.47
N ASP A 147 15.51 7.56 -12.87
CA ASP A 147 15.43 8.62 -13.89
C ASP A 147 15.55 10.06 -13.33
N LYS A 148 15.79 10.25 -12.02
CA LYS A 148 15.81 11.58 -11.40
C LYS A 148 17.19 12.23 -11.31
N HIS A 149 18.24 11.60 -11.86
CA HIS A 149 19.63 12.07 -11.73
C HIS A 149 20.24 12.70 -12.98
N GLU A 150 19.48 12.88 -14.08
CA GLU A 150 20.05 13.42 -15.33
C GLU A 150 19.89 14.96 -15.51
N ASP A 151 19.18 15.68 -14.60
CA ASP A 151 18.98 17.14 -14.70
C ASP A 151 19.43 17.86 -13.42
N GLN A 152 20.75 17.88 -13.16
CA GLN A 152 21.41 18.86 -12.27
C GLN A 152 22.68 19.40 -12.89
#